data_3e82ee833350497d41331816c95cb7b5
#
_entry.id   3e82ee833350497d41331816c95cb7b5
#
_cell.length_a   1.000
_cell.length_b   1.000
_cell.length_c   1.000
_cell.angle_alpha   90.00
_cell.angle_beta   90.00
_cell.angle_gamma   90.00
#
_symmetry.space_group_name_H-M   'P 1'
#
loop_
_entity.id
_entity.type
_entity.pdbx_description
1 polymer ?
#
loop_
_entity_poly.entity_id
_entity_poly.type
_entity_poly.pdbx_seq_one_letter_code
_entity_poly.pdbx_strand_id
1 'polypeptide(L)'
;MNILLANNKLRYLGGTETYTYALAAQLVKTGHRVEAFTFRKGLISDRMKRDLGVPTTNATGKYDVVLANHSTTVKALREKKAGFIIQTCHGVTTALEQPSPFAHAWVAVSKELSAHVEAITEVKTPVILNGIDCHRFKPVNPAGEKLTKVLSLAHDDALNDVLQDHFKKYGIKLFRLNKRKNPVWDVEKQINQADMVISLGRGAYEAMACGRPVLVVDRRPGRELKGDGIILPENIEELIACNCRGQAYQNTNIAEMVKTAVENYSPRLGEWCRQYALENLNIGKQTEKYIALCKKLIWYMY
;
A
#
# COMPACT_ATOMS: atom_id res chain seq x y z
N MET A 1 -23.32 -3.63 -7.01
CA MET A 1 -22.61 -4.59 -7.89
C MET A 1 -22.24 -5.82 -7.09
N ASN A 2 -22.14 -6.96 -7.79
CA ASN A 2 -21.58 -8.20 -7.27
C ASN A 2 -20.07 -8.25 -7.66
N ILE A 3 -19.18 -8.13 -6.70
CA ILE A 3 -17.73 -7.90 -6.92
C ILE A 3 -16.92 -9.07 -6.35
N LEU A 4 -16.01 -9.62 -7.15
CA LEU A 4 -15.04 -10.59 -6.70
C LEU A 4 -13.68 -9.91 -6.51
N LEU A 5 -13.15 -9.95 -5.30
CA LEU A 5 -11.76 -9.54 -5.03
C LEU A 5 -10.84 -10.75 -5.12
N ALA A 6 -9.78 -10.67 -5.92
CA ALA A 6 -8.88 -11.79 -6.12
C ALA A 6 -7.43 -11.45 -5.72
N ASN A 7 -6.86 -12.30 -4.87
CA ASN A 7 -5.47 -12.19 -4.44
C ASN A 7 -4.82 -13.59 -4.39
N ASN A 8 -3.59 -13.72 -4.83
CA ASN A 8 -2.89 -15.00 -4.85
C ASN A 8 -2.85 -15.68 -3.47
N LYS A 9 -2.59 -14.89 -2.42
CA LYS A 9 -2.57 -15.35 -1.03
C LYS A 9 -3.32 -14.36 -0.14
N LEU A 10 -4.16 -14.86 0.75
CA LEU A 10 -4.78 -14.09 1.84
C LEU A 10 -4.40 -14.70 3.20
N ARG A 11 -3.16 -15.25 3.27
CA ARG A 11 -2.69 -16.03 4.41
C ARG A 11 -1.94 -15.19 5.45
N TYR A 12 -1.15 -14.21 5.04
CA TYR A 12 -0.25 -13.46 5.90
C TYR A 12 -0.50 -11.95 5.81
N LEU A 13 0.17 -11.18 6.66
CA LEU A 13 0.17 -9.72 6.58
C LEU A 13 1.16 -9.25 5.48
N GLY A 14 0.65 -8.94 4.33
CA GLY A 14 1.40 -8.36 3.21
C GLY A 14 0.72 -7.10 2.69
N GLY A 15 1.41 -6.33 1.84
CA GLY A 15 0.89 -5.08 1.29
C GLY A 15 -0.38 -5.28 0.45
N THR A 16 -0.37 -6.26 -0.46
CA THR A 16 -1.52 -6.59 -1.31
C THR A 16 -2.65 -7.24 -0.54
N GLU A 17 -2.34 -8.02 0.50
CA GLU A 17 -3.33 -8.67 1.35
C GLU A 17 -4.09 -7.64 2.21
N THR A 18 -3.36 -6.73 2.87
CA THR A 18 -3.99 -5.64 3.67
C THR A 18 -4.70 -4.62 2.78
N TYR A 19 -4.21 -4.37 1.56
CA TYR A 19 -4.92 -3.61 0.54
C TYR A 19 -6.25 -4.27 0.18
N THR A 20 -6.26 -5.58 -0.10
CA THR A 20 -7.47 -6.34 -0.45
C THR A 20 -8.50 -6.26 0.68
N TYR A 21 -8.06 -6.39 1.94
CA TYR A 21 -8.93 -6.23 3.11
C TYR A 21 -9.54 -4.83 3.18
N ALA A 22 -8.73 -3.78 3.04
CA ALA A 22 -9.20 -2.39 3.12
C ALA A 22 -10.20 -2.05 2.00
N LEU A 23 -9.94 -2.53 0.78
CA LEU A 23 -10.83 -2.37 -0.36
C LEU A 23 -12.16 -3.13 -0.13
N ALA A 24 -12.09 -4.37 0.37
CA ALA A 24 -13.28 -5.16 0.73
C ALA A 24 -14.15 -4.44 1.75
N ALA A 25 -13.54 -3.94 2.83
CA ALA A 25 -14.24 -3.21 3.89
C ALA A 25 -14.99 -1.99 3.33
N GLN A 26 -14.33 -1.22 2.47
CA GLN A 26 -14.95 -0.04 1.87
C GLN A 26 -16.06 -0.39 0.88
N LEU A 27 -15.88 -1.42 0.06
CA LEU A 27 -16.89 -1.89 -0.88
C LEU A 27 -18.15 -2.40 -0.16
N VAL A 28 -17.99 -3.17 0.91
CA VAL A 28 -19.12 -3.62 1.75
C VAL A 28 -19.82 -2.42 2.39
N LYS A 29 -19.06 -1.48 2.96
CA LYS A 29 -19.59 -0.25 3.57
C LYS A 29 -20.42 0.58 2.58
N THR A 30 -20.07 0.54 1.30
CA THR A 30 -20.79 1.27 0.23
C THR A 30 -21.91 0.43 -0.44
N GLY A 31 -22.30 -0.70 0.18
CA GLY A 31 -23.47 -1.49 -0.24
C GLY A 31 -23.22 -2.45 -1.41
N HIS A 32 -21.98 -2.80 -1.70
CA HIS A 32 -21.67 -3.81 -2.69
C HIS A 32 -21.66 -5.22 -2.08
N ARG A 33 -22.12 -6.21 -2.86
CA ARG A 33 -21.91 -7.60 -2.52
C ARG A 33 -20.50 -8.00 -2.90
N VAL A 34 -19.72 -8.48 -1.94
CA VAL A 34 -18.29 -8.77 -2.11
C VAL A 34 -18.00 -10.21 -1.71
N GLU A 35 -17.27 -10.92 -2.55
CA GLU A 35 -16.67 -12.22 -2.24
C GLU A 35 -15.16 -12.16 -2.55
N ALA A 36 -14.39 -13.09 -2.00
CA ALA A 36 -12.95 -13.15 -2.20
C ALA A 36 -12.51 -14.47 -2.82
N PHE A 37 -11.58 -14.41 -3.79
CA PHE A 37 -10.90 -15.57 -4.35
C PHE A 37 -9.41 -15.55 -3.98
N THR A 38 -8.90 -16.70 -3.54
CA THR A 38 -7.47 -16.87 -3.25
C THR A 38 -7.07 -18.32 -3.35
N PHE A 39 -5.84 -18.59 -3.78
CA PHE A 39 -5.28 -19.96 -3.75
C PHE A 39 -4.85 -20.40 -2.34
N ARG A 40 -4.57 -19.44 -1.44
CA ARG A 40 -4.08 -19.73 -0.09
C ARG A 40 -4.82 -18.89 0.95
N LYS A 41 -5.75 -19.53 1.65
CA LYS A 41 -6.51 -18.95 2.78
C LYS A 41 -5.63 -18.84 4.02
N GLY A 42 -6.04 -18.01 4.98
CA GLY A 42 -5.46 -17.86 6.31
C GLY A 42 -5.85 -16.53 6.94
N LEU A 43 -4.96 -15.90 7.70
CA LEU A 43 -5.25 -14.76 8.57
C LEU A 43 -6.14 -13.69 7.94
N ILE A 44 -5.83 -13.26 6.71
CA ILE A 44 -6.58 -12.17 6.07
C ILE A 44 -7.93 -12.65 5.56
N SER A 45 -8.02 -13.82 4.93
CA SER A 45 -9.30 -14.38 4.50
C SER A 45 -10.25 -14.64 5.67
N ASP A 46 -9.71 -15.09 6.82
CA ASP A 46 -10.50 -15.36 8.02
C ASP A 46 -11.01 -14.06 8.63
N ARG A 47 -10.18 -13.01 8.64
CA ARG A 47 -10.62 -11.67 9.03
C ARG A 47 -11.67 -11.09 8.08
N MET A 48 -11.51 -11.21 6.77
CA MET A 48 -12.50 -10.75 5.80
C MET A 48 -13.85 -11.40 6.06
N LYS A 49 -13.87 -12.72 6.33
CA LYS A 49 -15.10 -13.43 6.67
C LYS A 49 -15.70 -12.98 8.00
N ARG A 50 -14.88 -12.90 9.06
CA ARG A 50 -15.34 -12.60 10.43
C ARG A 50 -15.74 -11.13 10.60
N ASP A 51 -14.88 -10.21 10.12
CA ASP A 51 -15.01 -8.78 10.40
C ASP A 51 -15.91 -8.06 9.39
N LEU A 52 -15.98 -8.58 8.14
CA LEU A 52 -16.66 -7.92 7.01
C LEU A 52 -17.82 -8.74 6.42
N GLY A 53 -17.99 -9.99 6.83
CA GLY A 53 -18.96 -10.90 6.20
C GLY A 53 -18.58 -11.29 4.75
N VAL A 54 -17.32 -11.11 4.34
CA VAL A 54 -16.81 -11.41 2.99
C VAL A 54 -16.29 -12.84 2.94
N PRO A 55 -17.03 -13.80 2.35
CA PRO A 55 -16.57 -15.18 2.26
C PRO A 55 -15.53 -15.37 1.18
N THR A 56 -14.71 -16.42 1.33
CA THR A 56 -13.89 -16.93 0.21
C THR A 56 -14.67 -17.94 -0.61
N THR A 57 -14.56 -17.84 -1.93
CA THR A 57 -15.27 -18.67 -2.89
C THR A 57 -14.31 -19.34 -3.89
N ASN A 58 -14.80 -20.39 -4.56
CA ASN A 58 -14.12 -21.00 -5.71
C ASN A 58 -14.40 -20.27 -7.03
N ALA A 59 -15.09 -19.13 -6.95
CA ALA A 59 -15.47 -18.30 -8.11
C ALA A 59 -16.30 -19.07 -9.16
N THR A 60 -17.26 -19.86 -8.71
CA THR A 60 -18.22 -20.55 -9.59
C THR A 60 -19.43 -19.69 -9.96
N GLY A 61 -19.61 -18.56 -9.26
CA GLY A 61 -20.64 -17.56 -9.54
C GLY A 61 -20.25 -16.62 -10.69
N LYS A 62 -21.23 -15.85 -11.16
CA LYS A 62 -20.99 -14.73 -12.08
C LYS A 62 -20.92 -13.44 -11.30
N TYR A 63 -19.88 -12.64 -11.57
CA TYR A 63 -19.66 -11.34 -10.97
C TYR A 63 -19.74 -10.25 -12.02
N ASP A 64 -20.23 -9.08 -11.63
CA ASP A 64 -20.24 -7.90 -12.51
C ASP A 64 -18.78 -7.52 -12.84
N VAL A 65 -17.90 -7.57 -11.82
CA VAL A 65 -16.48 -7.27 -11.96
C VAL A 65 -15.63 -8.12 -11.02
N VAL A 66 -14.46 -8.46 -11.51
CA VAL A 66 -13.38 -9.09 -10.76
C VAL A 66 -12.24 -8.08 -10.62
N LEU A 67 -11.88 -7.69 -9.39
CA LEU A 67 -10.70 -6.87 -9.09
C LEU A 67 -9.58 -7.79 -8.62
N ALA A 68 -8.60 -8.02 -9.48
CA ALA A 68 -7.53 -8.99 -9.27
C ALA A 68 -6.17 -8.30 -9.07
N ASN A 69 -5.40 -8.74 -8.08
CA ASN A 69 -4.09 -8.15 -7.75
C ASN A 69 -2.88 -8.85 -8.40
N HIS A 70 -3.05 -10.07 -8.93
CA HIS A 70 -1.94 -10.89 -9.41
C HIS A 70 -2.28 -11.60 -10.72
N SER A 71 -1.31 -11.68 -11.62
CA SER A 71 -1.44 -12.33 -12.95
C SER A 71 -1.97 -13.75 -12.88
N THR A 72 -1.57 -14.54 -11.87
CA THR A 72 -2.03 -15.92 -11.67
C THR A 72 -3.51 -15.99 -11.32
N THR A 73 -4.05 -15.06 -10.53
CA THR A 73 -5.49 -15.02 -10.23
C THR A 73 -6.28 -14.57 -11.43
N VAL A 74 -5.75 -13.64 -12.23
CA VAL A 74 -6.36 -13.20 -13.50
C VAL A 74 -6.53 -14.39 -14.43
N LYS A 75 -5.46 -15.18 -14.66
CA LYS A 75 -5.51 -16.37 -15.53
C LYS A 75 -6.58 -17.37 -15.06
N ALA A 76 -6.54 -17.75 -13.79
CA ALA A 76 -7.49 -18.71 -13.23
C ALA A 76 -8.96 -18.23 -13.32
N LEU A 77 -9.22 -16.94 -13.12
CA LEU A 77 -10.58 -16.39 -13.17
C LEU A 77 -11.06 -16.14 -14.61
N ARG A 78 -10.15 -15.95 -15.55
CA ARG A 78 -10.46 -15.91 -16.97
C ARG A 78 -10.94 -17.29 -17.47
N GLU A 79 -10.25 -18.36 -17.10
CA GLU A 79 -10.64 -19.75 -17.40
C GLU A 79 -12.02 -20.10 -16.83
N LYS A 80 -12.33 -19.59 -15.64
CA LYS A 80 -13.65 -19.78 -14.99
C LYS A 80 -14.76 -18.87 -15.54
N LYS A 81 -14.46 -17.93 -16.43
CA LYS A 81 -15.42 -16.95 -16.97
C LYS A 81 -16.16 -16.20 -15.85
N ALA A 82 -15.43 -15.84 -14.78
CA ALA A 82 -16.00 -15.33 -13.53
C ALA A 82 -16.68 -13.94 -13.69
N GLY A 83 -16.27 -13.13 -14.67
CA GLY A 83 -16.80 -11.78 -14.94
C GLY A 83 -15.80 -10.90 -15.67
N PHE A 84 -16.05 -9.59 -15.70
CA PHE A 84 -15.12 -8.61 -16.26
C PHE A 84 -13.93 -8.42 -15.32
N ILE A 85 -12.71 -8.69 -15.78
CA ILE A 85 -11.50 -8.70 -14.94
C ILE A 85 -10.71 -7.41 -15.12
N ILE A 86 -10.55 -6.65 -14.03
CA ILE A 86 -9.62 -5.52 -13.92
C ILE A 86 -8.46 -5.97 -13.05
N GLN A 87 -7.25 -5.95 -13.58
CA GLN A 87 -6.05 -6.23 -12.79
C GLN A 87 -5.48 -4.95 -12.19
N THR A 88 -5.24 -4.94 -10.88
CA THR A 88 -4.44 -3.93 -10.21
C THR A 88 -2.99 -4.38 -10.17
N CYS A 89 -2.11 -3.63 -10.83
CA CYS A 89 -0.68 -3.86 -10.83
C CYS A 89 -0.04 -3.12 -9.64
N HIS A 90 0.83 -3.81 -8.87
CA HIS A 90 1.42 -3.28 -7.64
C HIS A 90 2.95 -3.09 -7.71
N GLY A 91 3.63 -3.63 -8.70
CA GLY A 91 5.08 -3.53 -8.85
C GLY A 91 5.59 -3.80 -10.25
N VAL A 92 6.76 -3.24 -10.56
CA VAL A 92 7.40 -3.32 -11.89
C VAL A 92 8.33 -4.52 -12.05
N THR A 93 8.70 -5.22 -10.97
CA THR A 93 9.75 -6.27 -11.01
C THR A 93 9.25 -7.68 -10.69
N THR A 94 8.19 -7.80 -9.90
CA THR A 94 7.68 -9.10 -9.44
C THR A 94 6.81 -9.73 -10.52
N ALA A 95 7.14 -10.94 -10.97
CA ALA A 95 6.39 -11.62 -12.05
C ALA A 95 4.88 -11.75 -11.77
N LEU A 96 4.49 -11.96 -10.51
CA LEU A 96 3.08 -12.01 -10.12
C LEU A 96 2.33 -10.68 -10.32
N GLU A 97 3.05 -9.56 -10.24
CA GLU A 97 2.49 -8.20 -10.28
C GLU A 97 2.51 -7.61 -11.71
N GLN A 98 3.09 -8.33 -12.66
CA GLN A 98 3.10 -7.91 -14.07
C GLN A 98 1.69 -7.97 -14.68
N PRO A 99 1.41 -7.09 -15.66
CA PRO A 99 0.14 -7.09 -16.36
C PRO A 99 -0.08 -8.43 -17.06
N SER A 100 -1.26 -9.02 -16.84
CA SER A 100 -1.66 -10.28 -17.44
C SER A 100 -2.39 -10.02 -18.76
N PRO A 101 -2.06 -10.70 -19.86
CA PRO A 101 -2.80 -10.57 -21.12
C PRO A 101 -4.24 -11.12 -21.04
N PHE A 102 -4.58 -11.80 -19.94
CA PHE A 102 -5.92 -12.34 -19.70
C PHE A 102 -6.85 -11.36 -18.96
N ALA A 103 -6.34 -10.20 -18.51
CA ALA A 103 -7.18 -9.14 -17.97
C ALA A 103 -7.94 -8.42 -19.10
N HIS A 104 -9.09 -7.84 -18.75
CA HIS A 104 -9.84 -7.00 -19.70
C HIS A 104 -9.42 -5.53 -19.60
N ALA A 105 -8.88 -5.12 -18.43
CA ALA A 105 -8.34 -3.81 -18.20
C ALA A 105 -7.32 -3.84 -17.05
N TRP A 106 -6.52 -2.78 -16.93
CA TRP A 106 -5.49 -2.63 -15.90
C TRP A 106 -5.66 -1.33 -15.13
N VAL A 107 -5.21 -1.35 -13.89
CA VAL A 107 -5.05 -0.19 -13.01
C VAL A 107 -3.64 -0.24 -12.42
N ALA A 108 -2.97 0.89 -12.36
CA ALA A 108 -1.67 1.03 -11.72
C ALA A 108 -1.79 1.81 -10.40
N VAL A 109 -0.96 1.44 -9.40
CA VAL A 109 -0.97 2.13 -8.09
C VAL A 109 -0.03 3.35 -8.04
N SER A 110 0.65 3.68 -9.14
CA SER A 110 1.52 4.85 -9.27
C SER A 110 1.71 5.25 -10.73
N LYS A 111 2.20 6.47 -10.99
CA LYS A 111 2.48 6.95 -12.35
C LYS A 111 3.57 6.13 -13.04
N GLU A 112 4.65 5.79 -12.32
CA GLU A 112 5.72 4.93 -12.83
C GLU A 112 5.18 3.57 -13.30
N LEU A 113 4.31 2.98 -12.48
CA LEU A 113 3.73 1.68 -12.82
C LEU A 113 2.71 1.78 -13.96
N SER A 114 1.99 2.89 -14.08
CA SER A 114 1.12 3.17 -15.24
C SER A 114 1.93 3.15 -16.53
N ALA A 115 3.04 3.90 -16.59
CA ALA A 115 3.93 3.92 -17.76
C ALA A 115 4.51 2.52 -18.06
N HIS A 116 4.87 1.75 -17.03
CA HIS A 116 5.35 0.38 -17.19
C HIS A 116 4.26 -0.55 -17.79
N VAL A 117 3.04 -0.48 -17.29
CA VAL A 117 1.91 -1.28 -17.81
C VAL A 117 1.57 -0.87 -19.24
N GLU A 118 1.53 0.43 -19.53
CA GLU A 118 1.30 0.96 -20.88
C GLU A 118 2.35 0.48 -21.89
N ALA A 119 3.62 0.45 -21.47
CA ALA A 119 4.71 -0.06 -22.35
C ALA A 119 4.57 -1.54 -22.70
N ILE A 120 3.90 -2.33 -21.85
CA ILE A 120 3.70 -3.78 -22.09
C ILE A 120 2.39 -4.06 -22.82
N THR A 121 1.33 -3.32 -22.49
CA THR A 121 -0.03 -3.62 -22.95
C THR A 121 -0.49 -2.72 -24.10
N GLU A 122 0.23 -1.64 -24.38
CA GLU A 122 -0.13 -0.57 -25.32
C GLU A 122 -1.47 0.11 -25.00
N VAL A 123 -1.95 -0.08 -23.74
CA VAL A 123 -3.22 0.48 -23.26
C VAL A 123 -2.98 1.51 -22.18
N LYS A 124 -3.54 2.71 -22.36
CA LYS A 124 -3.49 3.78 -21.35
C LYS A 124 -4.10 3.29 -20.04
N THR A 125 -3.28 3.27 -18.99
CA THR A 125 -3.62 2.64 -17.70
C THR A 125 -3.91 3.72 -16.66
N PRO A 126 -5.12 3.78 -16.08
CA PRO A 126 -5.44 4.74 -15.04
C PRO A 126 -4.65 4.46 -13.76
N VAL A 127 -4.30 5.55 -13.05
CA VAL A 127 -3.67 5.49 -11.73
C VAL A 127 -4.73 5.59 -10.64
N ILE A 128 -4.80 4.55 -9.79
CA ILE A 128 -5.58 4.56 -8.56
C ILE A 128 -4.64 4.18 -7.43
N LEU A 129 -4.32 5.13 -6.55
CA LEU A 129 -3.34 4.94 -5.49
C LEU A 129 -3.77 3.88 -4.47
N ASN A 130 -2.81 3.33 -3.73
CA ASN A 130 -3.08 2.42 -2.61
C ASN A 130 -3.85 3.17 -1.51
N GLY A 131 -5.17 2.94 -1.44
CA GLY A 131 -6.03 3.57 -0.46
C GLY A 131 -5.76 3.10 0.97
N ILE A 132 -5.83 4.03 1.94
CA ILE A 132 -5.66 3.78 3.37
C ILE A 132 -6.99 4.04 4.09
N ASP A 133 -7.36 3.15 4.99
CA ASP A 133 -8.46 3.38 5.93
C ASP A 133 -8.05 4.46 6.96
N CYS A 134 -8.35 5.71 6.64
CA CYS A 134 -8.02 6.87 7.48
C CYS A 134 -8.87 6.96 8.76
N HIS A 135 -9.87 6.11 8.96
CA HIS A 135 -10.58 5.99 10.24
C HIS A 135 -9.84 5.08 11.21
N ARG A 136 -9.24 4.02 10.70
CA ARG A 136 -8.36 3.12 11.44
C ARG A 136 -6.99 3.76 11.65
N PHE A 137 -6.34 4.17 10.58
CA PHE A 137 -5.05 4.87 10.60
C PHE A 137 -5.29 6.37 10.83
N LYS A 138 -5.26 6.78 12.09
CA LYS A 138 -5.46 8.16 12.51
C LYS A 138 -4.54 8.51 13.68
N PRO A 139 -4.24 9.79 13.89
CA PRO A 139 -3.56 10.23 15.10
C PRO A 139 -4.40 9.86 16.33
N VAL A 140 -3.77 9.19 17.30
CA VAL A 140 -4.34 8.92 18.62
C VAL A 140 -3.64 9.79 19.66
N ASN A 141 -2.31 9.88 19.52
CA ASN A 141 -1.47 10.79 20.32
C ASN A 141 -0.82 11.78 19.35
N PRO A 142 -0.62 13.04 19.74
CA PRO A 142 0.17 13.98 18.95
C PRO A 142 1.60 13.46 18.80
N ALA A 143 2.26 13.80 17.69
CA ALA A 143 3.70 13.63 17.57
C ALA A 143 4.41 14.57 18.59
N GLY A 144 5.55 14.13 19.13
CA GLY A 144 6.30 14.92 20.09
C GLY A 144 6.84 16.23 19.49
N GLU A 145 6.99 17.28 20.32
CA GLU A 145 7.60 18.55 19.87
C GLU A 145 9.04 18.34 19.35
N LYS A 146 9.73 17.34 19.90
CA LYS A 146 11.07 16.94 19.47
C LYS A 146 11.07 15.50 19.00
N LEU A 147 11.85 15.21 17.96
CA LEU A 147 12.07 13.85 17.50
C LEU A 147 12.87 13.06 18.54
N THR A 148 12.22 12.12 19.21
CA THR A 148 12.83 11.26 20.24
C THR A 148 12.70 9.77 19.93
N LYS A 149 11.67 9.40 19.17
CA LYS A 149 11.30 8.02 18.88
C LYS A 149 11.02 7.82 17.40
N VAL A 150 11.74 6.91 16.78
CA VAL A 150 11.54 6.52 15.38
C VAL A 150 11.13 5.05 15.32
N LEU A 151 10.07 4.75 14.60
CA LEU A 151 9.66 3.38 14.29
C LEU A 151 10.15 2.97 12.91
N SER A 152 10.95 1.93 12.82
CA SER A 152 11.30 1.32 11.54
C SER A 152 10.38 0.13 11.21
N LEU A 153 9.73 0.19 10.04
CA LEU A 153 8.99 -0.89 9.43
C LEU A 153 9.82 -1.65 8.36
N ALA A 154 11.09 -1.31 8.23
CA ALA A 154 12.02 -2.00 7.35
C ALA A 154 12.32 -3.42 7.84
N HIS A 155 12.42 -4.37 6.88
CA HIS A 155 12.60 -5.80 7.19
C HIS A 155 14.05 -6.27 7.10
N ASP A 156 14.99 -5.39 6.81
CA ASP A 156 16.42 -5.65 6.74
C ASP A 156 17.08 -5.24 8.05
N ASP A 157 17.65 -6.23 8.77
CA ASP A 157 18.24 -5.98 10.10
C ASP A 157 19.51 -5.14 9.98
N ALA A 158 20.36 -5.38 8.95
CA ALA A 158 21.59 -4.61 8.76
C ALA A 158 21.29 -3.13 8.42
N LEU A 159 20.24 -2.86 7.64
CA LEU A 159 19.77 -1.49 7.44
C LEU A 159 19.34 -0.86 8.76
N ASN A 160 18.57 -1.60 9.56
CA ASN A 160 18.10 -1.11 10.85
C ASN A 160 19.24 -0.83 11.85
N ASP A 161 20.32 -1.62 11.83
CA ASP A 161 21.50 -1.39 12.66
C ASP A 161 22.19 -0.07 12.27
N VAL A 162 22.41 0.15 10.97
CA VAL A 162 23.01 1.40 10.46
C VAL A 162 22.12 2.61 10.80
N LEU A 163 20.82 2.50 10.57
CA LEU A 163 19.87 3.58 10.93
C LEU A 163 19.90 3.88 12.42
N GLN A 164 19.92 2.85 13.28
CA GLN A 164 20.00 3.02 14.73
C GLN A 164 21.27 3.76 15.13
N ASP A 165 22.43 3.43 14.58
CA ASP A 165 23.69 4.10 14.88
C ASP A 165 23.68 5.58 14.49
N HIS A 166 23.06 5.91 13.33
CA HIS A 166 22.91 7.30 12.93
C HIS A 166 21.93 8.08 13.82
N PHE A 167 20.75 7.55 14.13
CA PHE A 167 19.78 8.21 15.00
C PHE A 167 20.31 8.37 16.44
N LYS A 168 21.09 7.41 16.94
CA LYS A 168 21.73 7.46 18.26
C LYS A 168 22.64 8.69 18.44
N LYS A 169 23.31 9.15 17.37
CA LYS A 169 24.15 10.37 17.40
C LYS A 169 23.35 11.63 17.75
N TYR A 170 22.03 11.62 17.53
CA TYR A 170 21.09 12.69 17.86
C TYR A 170 20.30 12.42 19.15
N GLY A 171 20.63 11.35 19.91
CA GLY A 171 19.89 10.95 21.10
C GLY A 171 18.52 10.35 20.83
N ILE A 172 18.25 9.94 19.59
CA ILE A 172 16.95 9.42 19.13
C ILE A 172 16.92 7.90 19.26
N LYS A 173 15.83 7.34 19.82
CA LYS A 173 15.61 5.89 19.94
C LYS A 173 14.93 5.34 18.68
N LEU A 174 15.47 4.26 18.12
CA LEU A 174 14.87 3.55 17.02
C LEU A 174 14.23 2.25 17.53
N PHE A 175 12.94 2.09 17.26
CA PHE A 175 12.19 0.85 17.48
C PHE A 175 12.03 0.11 16.15
N ARG A 176 11.96 -1.22 16.19
CA ARG A 176 11.87 -2.06 14.99
C ARG A 176 10.63 -2.94 15.03
N LEU A 177 9.86 -2.93 13.98
CA LEU A 177 8.75 -3.85 13.78
C LEU A 177 8.97 -4.62 12.47
N ASN A 178 9.37 -5.88 12.59
CA ASN A 178 9.57 -6.74 11.43
C ASN A 178 8.38 -7.69 11.28
N LYS A 179 7.51 -7.43 10.30
CA LYS A 179 6.31 -8.23 10.04
C LYS A 179 6.59 -9.70 9.70
N ARG A 180 7.83 -10.05 9.32
CA ARG A 180 8.23 -11.44 9.04
C ARG A 180 8.54 -12.22 10.33
N LYS A 181 9.07 -11.52 11.35
CA LYS A 181 9.41 -12.11 12.66
C LYS A 181 8.23 -11.99 13.64
N ASN A 182 7.64 -10.80 13.72
CA ASN A 182 6.56 -10.46 14.65
C ASN A 182 5.43 -9.74 13.88
N PRO A 183 4.57 -10.48 13.16
CA PRO A 183 3.47 -9.88 12.41
C PRO A 183 2.45 -9.27 13.37
N VAL A 184 2.20 -7.97 13.25
CA VAL A 184 1.23 -7.23 14.05
C VAL A 184 0.12 -6.72 13.14
N TRP A 185 -1.14 -7.05 13.49
CA TRP A 185 -2.30 -6.53 12.76
C TRP A 185 -2.53 -5.05 13.06
N ASP A 186 -2.47 -4.68 14.34
CA ASP A 186 -2.75 -3.32 14.81
C ASP A 186 -1.50 -2.43 14.71
N VAL A 187 -0.90 -2.34 13.52
CA VAL A 187 0.34 -1.58 13.29
C VAL A 187 0.14 -0.09 13.55
N GLU A 188 -1.07 0.42 13.40
CA GLU A 188 -1.43 1.81 13.72
C GLU A 188 -1.18 2.17 15.19
N LYS A 189 -1.28 1.22 16.11
CA LYS A 189 -0.96 1.43 17.52
C LYS A 189 0.54 1.65 17.72
N GLN A 190 1.38 0.92 16.96
CA GLN A 190 2.83 1.08 17.01
C GLN A 190 3.27 2.38 16.34
N ILE A 191 2.67 2.72 15.19
CA ILE A 191 2.90 3.99 14.50
C ILE A 191 2.60 5.17 15.43
N ASN A 192 1.50 5.12 16.17
CA ASN A 192 1.08 6.17 17.10
C ASN A 192 1.99 6.32 18.33
N GLN A 193 2.90 5.39 18.61
CA GLN A 193 3.90 5.50 19.69
C GLN A 193 5.21 6.17 19.26
N ALA A 194 5.38 6.41 17.96
CA ALA A 194 6.56 7.03 17.40
C ALA A 194 6.29 8.49 17.01
N ASP A 195 7.37 9.28 16.94
CA ASP A 195 7.34 10.65 16.42
C ASP A 195 7.50 10.65 14.89
N MET A 196 8.31 9.73 14.35
CA MET A 196 8.58 9.54 12.92
C MET A 196 8.59 8.06 12.59
N VAL A 197 8.28 7.72 11.32
CA VAL A 197 8.30 6.33 10.83
C VAL A 197 9.24 6.19 9.64
N ILE A 198 10.03 5.11 9.63
CA ILE A 198 10.80 4.69 8.46
C ILE A 198 10.02 3.60 7.74
N SER A 199 9.62 3.85 6.52
CA SER A 199 8.82 2.90 5.74
C SER A 199 8.87 3.18 4.25
N LEU A 200 8.19 2.34 3.47
CA LEU A 200 8.02 2.50 2.03
C LEU A 200 6.63 2.02 1.59
N GLY A 201 6.18 2.50 0.43
CA GLY A 201 4.92 2.10 -0.18
C GLY A 201 3.74 2.31 0.76
N ARG A 202 2.90 1.28 0.90
CA ARG A 202 1.70 1.34 1.75
C ARG A 202 2.00 1.69 3.21
N GLY A 203 3.11 1.19 3.78
CA GLY A 203 3.48 1.52 5.17
C GLY A 203 3.82 3.01 5.37
N ALA A 204 4.37 3.68 4.34
CA ALA A 204 4.55 5.13 4.36
C ALA A 204 3.19 5.86 4.40
N TYR A 205 2.23 5.43 3.59
CA TYR A 205 0.88 6.00 3.56
C TYR A 205 0.12 5.79 4.88
N GLU A 206 0.28 4.62 5.51
CA GLU A 206 -0.28 4.31 6.83
C GLU A 206 0.30 5.22 7.92
N ALA A 207 1.61 5.50 7.88
CA ALA A 207 2.27 6.43 8.81
C ALA A 207 1.80 7.87 8.59
N MET A 208 1.73 8.34 7.35
CA MET A 208 1.16 9.66 7.01
C MET A 208 -0.27 9.78 7.52
N ALA A 209 -1.11 8.75 7.31
CA ALA A 209 -2.47 8.74 7.81
C ALA A 209 -2.55 8.81 9.34
N CYS A 210 -1.57 8.29 10.07
CA CYS A 210 -1.43 8.46 11.52
C CYS A 210 -0.79 9.79 11.94
N GLY A 211 -0.56 10.72 11.01
CA GLY A 211 0.04 12.02 11.31
C GLY A 211 1.52 11.93 11.69
N ARG A 212 2.26 11.01 11.09
CA ARG A 212 3.69 10.85 11.34
C ARG A 212 4.50 11.23 10.12
N PRO A 213 5.52 12.10 10.25
CA PRO A 213 6.54 12.27 9.24
C PRO A 213 7.16 10.94 8.85
N VAL A 214 7.55 10.79 7.59
CA VAL A 214 8.05 9.52 7.05
C VAL A 214 9.39 9.71 6.39
N LEU A 215 10.36 8.87 6.77
CA LEU A 215 11.62 8.69 6.06
C LEU A 215 11.51 7.46 5.14
N VAL A 216 11.69 7.67 3.84
CA VAL A 216 11.60 6.61 2.83
C VAL A 216 12.98 6.04 2.55
N VAL A 217 13.19 4.78 2.97
CA VAL A 217 14.43 4.03 2.72
C VAL A 217 14.09 2.59 2.35
N ASP A 218 14.63 2.07 1.23
CA ASP A 218 14.46 0.70 0.76
C ASP A 218 15.79 -0.07 0.75
N ARG A 219 15.81 -1.20 1.43
CA ARG A 219 16.82 -2.24 1.31
C ARG A 219 16.15 -3.60 1.45
N ARG A 220 15.21 -3.86 0.57
CA ARG A 220 14.55 -5.18 0.56
C ARG A 220 15.53 -6.24 0.07
N PRO A 221 15.40 -7.51 0.52
CA PRO A 221 16.29 -8.58 0.10
C PRO A 221 16.47 -8.65 -1.42
N GLY A 222 17.71 -8.70 -1.87
CA GLY A 222 18.08 -8.72 -3.29
C GLY A 222 18.06 -7.35 -3.98
N ARG A 223 17.92 -6.25 -3.22
CA ARG A 223 17.98 -4.88 -3.72
C ARG A 223 19.11 -4.10 -3.07
N GLU A 224 19.70 -3.21 -3.84
CA GLU A 224 20.61 -2.20 -3.30
C GLU A 224 19.88 -1.24 -2.37
N LEU A 225 20.63 -0.63 -1.45
CA LEU A 225 20.14 0.47 -0.63
C LEU A 225 19.77 1.65 -1.52
N LYS A 226 18.53 2.12 -1.40
CA LYS A 226 18.04 3.34 -2.04
C LYS A 226 17.03 4.03 -1.12
N GLY A 227 17.04 5.36 -1.11
CA GLY A 227 16.08 6.14 -0.33
C GLY A 227 15.66 7.40 -1.07
N ASP A 228 14.50 7.90 -0.71
CA ASP A 228 13.98 9.18 -1.22
C ASP A 228 14.05 10.27 -0.13
N GLY A 229 14.58 9.93 1.06
CA GLY A 229 14.65 10.87 2.17
C GLY A 229 13.32 11.06 2.89
N ILE A 230 13.20 12.16 3.62
CA ILE A 230 11.97 12.53 4.33
C ILE A 230 10.92 13.04 3.34
N ILE A 231 9.65 12.63 3.56
CA ILE A 231 8.51 13.14 2.81
C ILE A 231 8.21 14.57 3.25
N LEU A 232 8.21 15.50 2.30
CA LEU A 232 7.95 16.93 2.48
C LEU A 232 6.89 17.41 1.48
N PRO A 233 6.24 18.57 1.71
CA PRO A 233 5.29 19.14 0.76
C PRO A 233 5.84 19.34 -0.65
N GLU A 234 7.09 19.72 -0.77
CA GLU A 234 7.77 19.99 -2.04
C GLU A 234 8.14 18.75 -2.84
N ASN A 235 8.26 17.56 -2.20
CA ASN A 235 8.72 16.34 -2.89
C ASN A 235 7.66 15.23 -2.99
N ILE A 236 6.51 15.37 -2.35
CA ILE A 236 5.51 14.28 -2.23
C ILE A 236 5.02 13.76 -3.58
N GLU A 237 4.82 14.63 -4.58
CA GLU A 237 4.31 14.22 -5.88
C GLU A 237 5.27 13.28 -6.61
N GLU A 238 6.58 13.51 -6.50
CA GLU A 238 7.62 12.68 -7.07
C GLU A 238 7.71 11.33 -6.35
N LEU A 239 7.62 11.35 -5.01
CA LEU A 239 7.67 10.14 -4.21
C LEU A 239 6.45 9.25 -4.45
N ILE A 240 5.26 9.82 -4.54
CA ILE A 240 4.01 9.09 -4.86
C ILE A 240 4.02 8.58 -6.30
N ALA A 241 4.61 9.33 -7.23
CA ALA A 241 4.76 8.86 -8.61
C ALA A 241 5.50 7.52 -8.69
N CYS A 242 6.39 7.23 -7.73
CA CYS A 242 7.09 5.96 -7.55
C CYS A 242 6.57 5.12 -6.39
N ASN A 243 5.35 5.39 -5.87
CA ASN A 243 4.75 4.67 -4.74
C ASN A 243 5.62 4.69 -3.46
N CYS A 244 6.33 5.79 -3.18
CA CYS A 244 7.24 5.98 -2.03
C CYS A 244 8.15 4.76 -1.78
N ARG A 245 8.87 4.28 -2.80
CA ARG A 245 9.66 3.05 -2.71
C ARG A 245 11.18 3.23 -2.90
N GLY A 246 11.69 4.44 -2.66
CA GLY A 246 13.12 4.75 -2.76
C GLY A 246 13.62 4.85 -4.21
N GLN A 247 12.76 5.21 -5.15
CA GLN A 247 13.09 5.24 -6.58
C GLN A 247 13.03 6.64 -7.20
N ALA A 248 12.53 7.65 -6.48
CA ALA A 248 12.48 9.02 -6.97
C ALA A 248 13.88 9.65 -6.98
N TYR A 249 14.58 9.62 -5.86
CA TYR A 249 15.93 10.21 -5.72
C TYR A 249 17.05 9.18 -5.63
N GLN A 250 16.74 7.95 -5.25
CA GLN A 250 17.68 6.83 -5.18
C GLN A 250 18.95 7.14 -4.35
N ASN A 251 18.81 7.98 -3.31
CA ASN A 251 19.92 8.35 -2.44
C ASN A 251 20.44 7.11 -1.67
N THR A 252 21.74 6.91 -1.62
CA THR A 252 22.40 5.80 -0.90
C THR A 252 23.08 6.27 0.40
N ASN A 253 23.11 7.57 0.67
CA ASN A 253 23.75 8.15 1.85
C ASN A 253 22.78 8.19 3.04
N ILE A 254 22.80 7.15 3.87
CA ILE A 254 21.93 7.05 5.06
C ILE A 254 22.21 8.20 6.04
N ALA A 255 23.46 8.59 6.24
CA ALA A 255 23.84 9.65 7.17
C ALA A 255 23.18 10.98 6.80
N GLU A 256 23.21 11.32 5.53
CA GLU A 256 22.58 12.52 4.99
C GLU A 256 21.03 12.44 5.11
N MET A 257 20.44 11.32 4.72
CA MET A 257 18.98 11.14 4.85
C MET A 257 18.51 11.26 6.29
N VAL A 258 19.24 10.69 7.26
CA VAL A 258 18.90 10.81 8.68
C VAL A 258 19.09 12.26 9.16
N LYS A 259 20.20 12.93 8.79
CA LYS A 259 20.43 14.33 9.12
C LYS A 259 19.28 15.21 8.63
N THR A 260 18.96 15.11 7.33
CA THR A 260 17.86 15.89 6.73
C THR A 260 16.51 15.58 7.39
N ALA A 261 16.26 14.32 7.76
CA ALA A 261 15.03 13.95 8.45
C ALA A 261 14.93 14.55 9.85
N VAL A 262 16.04 14.63 10.59
CA VAL A 262 16.10 15.27 11.91
C VAL A 262 15.90 16.78 11.80
N GLU A 263 16.55 17.44 10.85
CA GLU A 263 16.48 18.88 10.62
C GLU A 263 15.08 19.36 10.18
N ASN A 264 14.38 18.54 9.39
CA ASN A 264 13.05 18.88 8.87
C ASN A 264 11.90 18.32 9.72
N TYR A 265 12.19 17.61 10.80
CA TYR A 265 11.16 17.10 11.70
C TYR A 265 10.41 18.22 12.39
N SER A 266 9.08 18.15 12.34
CA SER A 266 8.20 18.96 13.18
C SER A 266 6.84 18.28 13.36
N PRO A 267 6.08 18.56 14.44
CA PRO A 267 4.70 18.10 14.59
C PRO A 267 3.80 18.60 13.44
N ARG A 268 4.03 19.81 12.93
CA ARG A 268 3.31 20.40 11.80
C ARG A 268 3.48 19.59 10.50
N LEU A 269 4.68 19.02 10.28
CA LEU A 269 4.90 18.12 9.16
C LEU A 269 4.03 16.85 9.29
N GLY A 270 3.86 16.34 10.54
CA GLY A 270 2.95 15.23 10.81
C GLY A 270 1.48 15.57 10.53
N GLU A 271 1.03 16.76 10.92
CA GLU A 271 -0.31 17.25 10.61
C GLU A 271 -0.54 17.38 9.11
N TRP A 272 0.44 17.93 8.40
CA TRP A 272 0.40 18.00 6.93
C TRP A 272 0.36 16.61 6.28
N CYS A 273 1.17 15.65 6.76
CA CYS A 273 1.11 14.26 6.29
C CYS A 273 -0.30 13.67 6.46
N ARG A 274 -0.95 13.93 7.62
CA ARG A 274 -2.32 13.50 7.86
C ARG A 274 -3.31 14.11 6.88
N GLN A 275 -3.23 15.42 6.67
CA GLN A 275 -4.11 16.13 5.75
C GLN A 275 -3.95 15.61 4.32
N TYR A 276 -2.70 15.45 3.87
CA TYR A 276 -2.42 14.88 2.56
C TYR A 276 -3.03 13.46 2.41
N ALA A 277 -2.90 12.62 3.44
CA ALA A 277 -3.47 11.27 3.42
C ALA A 277 -5.00 11.27 3.34
N LEU A 278 -5.67 12.16 4.05
CA LEU A 278 -7.13 12.33 3.99
C LEU A 278 -7.60 12.76 2.59
N GLU A 279 -6.87 13.65 1.95
CA GLU A 279 -7.22 14.20 0.66
C GLU A 279 -6.92 13.25 -0.50
N ASN A 280 -5.76 12.59 -0.47
CA ASN A 280 -5.21 11.89 -1.62
C ASN A 280 -5.14 10.37 -1.46
N LEU A 281 -5.02 9.85 -0.23
CA LEU A 281 -4.79 8.43 0.05
C LEU A 281 -5.99 7.72 0.70
N ASN A 282 -7.09 8.42 0.98
CA ASN A 282 -8.26 7.85 1.64
C ASN A 282 -8.88 6.72 0.81
N ILE A 283 -9.09 5.54 1.42
CA ILE A 283 -9.63 4.35 0.75
C ILE A 283 -11.03 4.60 0.15
N GLY A 284 -11.85 5.46 0.76
CA GLY A 284 -13.16 5.83 0.22
C GLY A 284 -13.02 6.47 -1.15
N LYS A 285 -12.19 7.51 -1.25
CA LYS A 285 -11.93 8.21 -2.52
C LYS A 285 -11.31 7.29 -3.58
N GLN A 286 -10.40 6.39 -3.20
CA GLN A 286 -9.82 5.44 -4.15
C GLN A 286 -10.84 4.39 -4.61
N THR A 287 -11.70 3.92 -3.70
CA THR A 287 -12.79 2.99 -4.05
C THR A 287 -13.80 3.62 -5.01
N GLU A 288 -14.15 4.89 -4.82
CA GLU A 288 -15.01 5.64 -5.76
C GLU A 288 -14.43 5.67 -7.18
N LYS A 289 -13.10 5.87 -7.31
CA LYS A 289 -12.43 5.80 -8.61
C LYS A 289 -12.53 4.41 -9.24
N TYR A 290 -12.36 3.34 -8.44
CA TYR A 290 -12.57 1.96 -8.93
C TYR A 290 -14.01 1.74 -9.40
N ILE A 291 -14.99 2.16 -8.62
CA ILE A 291 -16.40 1.99 -8.98
C ILE A 291 -16.78 2.78 -10.23
N ALA A 292 -16.27 4.02 -10.37
CA ALA A 292 -16.48 4.82 -11.57
C ALA A 292 -15.85 4.14 -12.82
N LEU A 293 -14.63 3.62 -12.67
CA LEU A 293 -13.97 2.87 -13.73
C LEU A 293 -14.76 1.59 -14.10
N CYS A 294 -15.20 0.81 -13.12
CA CYS A 294 -16.00 -0.39 -13.34
C CYS A 294 -17.27 -0.08 -14.12
N LYS A 295 -18.03 0.94 -13.69
CA LYS A 295 -19.26 1.37 -14.37
C LYS A 295 -18.99 1.77 -15.82
N LYS A 296 -17.94 2.56 -16.06
CA LYS A 296 -17.53 2.98 -17.41
C LYS A 296 -17.21 1.79 -18.29
N LEU A 297 -16.38 0.85 -17.81
CA LEU A 297 -15.91 -0.29 -18.63
C LEU A 297 -17.02 -1.33 -18.89
N ILE A 298 -17.91 -1.56 -17.92
CA ILE A 298 -19.02 -2.49 -18.09
C ILE A 298 -20.06 -1.91 -19.04
N TRP A 299 -20.33 -0.60 -18.99
CA TRP A 299 -21.27 0.07 -19.89
C TRP A 299 -20.92 -0.12 -21.38
N TYR A 300 -19.64 -0.16 -21.73
CA TYR A 300 -19.19 -0.38 -23.11
C TYR A 300 -19.33 -1.84 -23.60
N MET A 301 -19.79 -2.74 -22.76
CA MET A 301 -19.97 -4.16 -23.11
C MET A 301 -21.43 -4.53 -23.46
N TYR A 302 -22.35 -3.64 -23.18
CA TYR A 302 -23.78 -3.75 -23.52
C TYR A 302 -24.18 -2.66 -24.50
#